data_74d77d42831f94a3b0c0ecb2de94e82d
#
_entry.id   74d77d42831f94a3b0c0ecb2de94e82d
#
_cell.length_a   1.000
_cell.length_b   1.000
_cell.length_c   1.000
_cell.angle_alpha   90.00
_cell.angle_beta   90.00
_cell.angle_gamma   90.00
#
_symmetry.space_group_name_H-M   'P 1'
#
loop_
_entity.id
_entity.type
_entity.pdbx_description
1 polymer ?
#
loop_
_entity_poly.entity_id
_entity_poly.type
_entity_poly.pdbx_seq_one_letter_code
_entity_poly.pdbx_strand_id
1 'polypeptide(L)'
;MKAVLVALFTALQLCWVMPASAGPVDWVEVPSTEAGQQWWDRGSVRADRDGLRTVLSRFTPAATDDGQQPNGELYVMQLDCAQELYRDKQVNGLPRFRAQWQPAGDDGLITSVIEAVCAEPLSS
;
A
#
# COMPACT_ATOMS: atom_id res chain seq x y z
N MET A 1 -44.44 -42.28 25.34
CA MET A 1 -44.05 -41.90 24.81
C MET A 1 -43.72 -40.77 24.20
N LYS A 2 -43.02 -39.95 24.34
CA LYS A 2 -42.80 -38.92 23.68
C LYS A 2 -41.47 -38.76 23.24
N ALA A 3 -41.20 -38.85 22.06
CA ALA A 3 -39.97 -38.51 21.43
C ALA A 3 -39.74 -37.06 21.57
N VAL A 4 -38.91 -36.71 22.41
CA VAL A 4 -38.50 -35.36 22.49
C VAL A 4 -37.53 -35.16 21.33
N LEU A 5 -38.02 -34.53 20.31
CA LEU A 5 -37.15 -34.02 19.33
C LEU A 5 -36.36 -32.92 19.94
N VAL A 6 -35.20 -33.26 20.40
CA VAL A 6 -34.23 -32.27 20.63
C VAL A 6 -33.74 -31.84 19.24
N ALA A 7 -34.35 -30.82 18.76
CA ALA A 7 -33.76 -30.14 17.64
C ALA A 7 -32.40 -29.65 18.11
N LEU A 8 -31.42 -30.42 17.76
CA LEU A 8 -30.08 -29.95 17.87
C LEU A 8 -29.95 -28.82 16.88
N PHE A 9 -30.18 -27.65 17.39
CA PHE A 9 -29.68 -26.51 16.72
C PHE A 9 -28.18 -26.51 16.92
N THR A 10 -27.53 -27.21 16.07
CA THR A 10 -26.18 -26.85 15.81
C THR A 10 -26.24 -25.45 15.24
N ALA A 11 -26.12 -24.51 16.11
CA ALA A 11 -25.83 -23.18 15.66
C ALA A 11 -24.55 -23.26 14.88
N LEU A 12 -24.71 -23.25 13.59
CA LEU A 12 -23.60 -23.08 12.70
C LEU A 12 -23.07 -21.69 13.02
N GLN A 13 -22.12 -21.66 13.90
CA GLN A 13 -21.36 -20.45 14.08
C GLN A 13 -20.51 -20.29 12.87
N LEU A 14 -21.06 -19.61 11.91
CA LEU A 14 -20.29 -19.03 10.87
C LEU A 14 -19.32 -18.08 11.56
N CYS A 15 -18.12 -18.57 11.80
CA CYS A 15 -17.03 -17.70 12.08
C CYS A 15 -16.83 -16.84 10.87
N TRP A 16 -17.42 -15.67 10.88
CA TRP A 16 -17.09 -14.66 9.93
C TRP A 16 -15.69 -14.20 10.28
N VAL A 17 -14.73 -14.86 9.71
CA VAL A 17 -13.39 -14.32 9.73
C VAL A 17 -13.44 -13.15 8.78
N MET A 18 -13.69 -11.99 9.33
CA MET A 18 -13.44 -10.80 8.58
C MET A 18 -11.95 -10.77 8.26
N PRO A 19 -11.57 -10.80 6.98
CA PRO A 19 -10.17 -10.58 6.67
C PRO A 19 -9.80 -9.23 7.27
N ALA A 20 -8.80 -9.26 8.16
CA ALA A 20 -8.32 -8.04 8.76
C ALA A 20 -7.90 -7.08 7.66
N SER A 21 -8.74 -6.11 7.39
CA SER A 21 -8.40 -4.87 6.73
C SER A 21 -7.76 -4.89 5.36
N ALA A 22 -7.83 -5.95 4.61
CA ALA A 22 -7.49 -5.82 3.20
C ALA A 22 -8.71 -5.31 2.46
N GLY A 23 -8.92 -4.02 2.49
CA GLY A 23 -9.82 -3.40 1.54
C GLY A 23 -9.34 -3.69 0.13
N PRO A 24 -10.20 -3.59 -0.88
CA PRO A 24 -9.76 -3.76 -2.25
C PRO A 24 -8.66 -2.76 -2.57
N VAL A 25 -7.68 -3.21 -3.35
CA VAL A 25 -6.63 -2.34 -3.82
C VAL A 25 -7.24 -1.27 -4.71
N ASP A 26 -6.87 -0.02 -4.47
CA ASP A 26 -7.34 1.12 -5.25
C ASP A 26 -6.12 1.86 -5.79
N TRP A 27 -5.61 1.39 -6.93
CA TRP A 27 -4.41 1.96 -7.53
C TRP A 27 -4.69 3.32 -8.15
N VAL A 28 -3.92 4.30 -7.73
CA VAL A 28 -3.96 5.66 -8.30
C VAL A 28 -2.61 5.90 -8.97
N GLU A 29 -2.63 6.16 -10.27
CA GLU A 29 -1.41 6.43 -11.01
C GLU A 29 -1.00 7.89 -10.85
N VAL A 30 0.28 8.14 -10.59
CA VAL A 30 0.83 9.50 -10.64
C VAL A 30 1.32 9.78 -12.06
N PRO A 31 1.54 11.05 -12.44
CA PRO A 31 2.05 11.35 -13.78
C PRO A 31 3.35 10.60 -14.05
N SER A 32 3.40 9.92 -15.19
CA SER A 32 4.58 9.15 -15.59
C SER A 32 5.75 10.08 -15.92
N THR A 33 6.96 9.54 -15.78
CA THR A 33 8.19 10.23 -16.15
C THR A 33 9.01 9.35 -17.08
N GLU A 34 10.19 9.82 -17.49
CA GLU A 34 11.10 9.01 -18.29
C GLU A 34 11.56 7.77 -17.55
N ALA A 35 11.52 7.78 -16.21
CA ALA A 35 11.88 6.61 -15.41
C ALA A 35 10.86 5.50 -15.48
N GLY A 36 9.61 5.81 -15.75
CA GLY A 36 8.53 4.83 -15.83
C GLY A 36 7.22 5.31 -15.25
N GLN A 37 6.50 4.39 -14.65
CA GLN A 37 5.17 4.64 -14.09
C GLN A 37 5.14 4.21 -12.63
N GLN A 38 4.36 4.94 -11.82
CA GLN A 38 4.19 4.61 -10.42
C GLN A 38 2.74 4.81 -9.99
N TRP A 39 2.30 3.94 -9.10
CA TRP A 39 0.96 3.96 -8.52
C TRP A 39 1.07 3.86 -7.01
N TRP A 40 0.07 4.36 -6.32
CA TRP A 40 -0.08 4.16 -4.89
C TRP A 40 -1.47 3.62 -4.60
N ASP A 41 -1.59 2.81 -3.58
CA ASP A 41 -2.87 2.20 -3.22
C ASP A 41 -3.56 3.07 -2.18
N ARG A 42 -4.61 3.76 -2.62
CA ARG A 42 -5.39 4.63 -1.74
C ARG A 42 -5.94 3.85 -0.55
N GLY A 43 -6.34 2.61 -0.76
CA GLY A 43 -6.90 1.78 0.30
C GLY A 43 -5.90 1.38 1.37
N SER A 44 -4.60 1.50 1.10
CA SER A 44 -3.55 1.08 2.02
C SER A 44 -3.01 2.21 2.89
N VAL A 45 -3.40 3.46 2.65
CA VAL A 45 -2.84 4.59 3.38
C VAL A 45 -3.22 4.51 4.85
N ARG A 46 -2.21 4.55 5.72
CA ARG A 46 -2.39 4.53 7.18
C ARG A 46 -1.49 5.58 7.80
N ALA A 47 -1.96 6.20 8.86
CA ALA A 47 -1.14 7.10 9.68
C ALA A 47 -0.81 6.40 10.99
N ASP A 48 0.43 6.56 11.45
CA ASP A 48 0.82 6.08 12.76
C ASP A 48 0.72 7.19 13.80
N ARG A 49 1.15 6.89 15.04
CA ARG A 49 1.04 7.83 16.15
C ARG A 49 1.93 9.06 15.98
N ASP A 50 2.98 8.95 15.18
CA ASP A 50 3.93 10.04 14.97
C ASP A 50 3.54 10.91 13.78
N GLY A 51 2.40 10.62 13.15
CA GLY A 51 1.94 11.36 11.98
C GLY A 51 2.59 10.92 10.68
N LEU A 52 3.39 9.86 10.72
CA LEU A 52 3.97 9.29 9.52
C LEU A 52 2.90 8.47 8.78
N ARG A 53 2.99 8.42 7.47
CA ARG A 53 2.06 7.65 6.66
C ARG A 53 2.74 6.46 6.02
N THR A 54 2.02 5.35 5.94
CA THR A 54 2.47 4.15 5.24
C THR A 54 1.55 3.92 4.07
N VAL A 55 2.10 3.54 2.93
CA VAL A 55 1.34 3.28 1.71
C VAL A 55 2.00 2.19 0.90
N LEU A 56 1.17 1.37 0.25
CA LEU A 56 1.64 0.40 -0.73
C LEU A 56 1.79 1.11 -2.07
N SER A 57 2.93 0.94 -2.72
CA SER A 57 3.21 1.58 -4.00
C SER A 57 3.78 0.58 -4.98
N ARG A 58 3.51 0.77 -6.25
CA ARG A 58 3.99 -0.08 -7.32
C ARG A 58 4.72 0.78 -8.35
N PHE A 59 5.88 0.31 -8.78
CA PHE A 59 6.68 0.99 -9.78
C PHE A 59 6.93 0.05 -10.96
N THR A 60 6.76 0.55 -12.17
CA THR A 60 7.10 -0.16 -13.39
C THR A 60 8.12 0.69 -14.14
N PRO A 61 9.36 0.21 -14.29
CA PRO A 61 10.36 0.95 -15.05
C PRO A 61 9.94 1.15 -16.50
N ALA A 62 10.44 2.19 -17.13
CA ALA A 62 10.20 2.42 -18.54
C ALA A 62 10.73 1.24 -19.37
N ALA A 63 10.10 0.98 -20.52
CA ALA A 63 10.57 -0.05 -21.42
C ALA A 63 11.99 0.24 -21.86
N THR A 64 12.77 -0.82 -22.08
CA THR A 64 14.14 -0.69 -22.58
C THR A 64 14.11 -0.34 -24.07
N ASP A 65 15.27 0.05 -24.62
CA ASP A 65 15.38 0.47 -26.03
C ASP A 65 14.97 -0.63 -27.02
N ASP A 66 15.05 -1.89 -26.60
CA ASP A 66 14.61 -3.02 -27.43
C ASP A 66 13.12 -3.33 -27.27
N GLY A 67 12.38 -2.49 -26.54
CA GLY A 67 10.94 -2.67 -26.33
C GLY A 67 10.57 -3.65 -25.24
N GLN A 68 11.53 -4.19 -24.49
CA GLN A 68 11.22 -5.10 -23.39
C GLN A 68 10.78 -4.32 -22.17
N GLN A 69 9.72 -4.82 -21.52
CA GLN A 69 9.19 -4.22 -20.31
C GLN A 69 9.85 -4.88 -19.10
N PRO A 70 10.64 -4.14 -18.31
CA PRO A 70 11.21 -4.69 -17.07
C PRO A 70 10.12 -5.07 -16.08
N ASN A 71 10.45 -5.97 -15.17
CA ASN A 71 9.53 -6.35 -14.08
C ASN A 71 9.28 -5.17 -13.16
N GLY A 72 8.04 -5.03 -12.74
CA GLY A 72 7.68 -4.04 -11.74
C GLY A 72 8.14 -4.42 -10.35
N GLU A 73 8.13 -3.43 -9.46
CA GLU A 73 8.48 -3.61 -8.07
C GLU A 73 7.36 -3.10 -7.18
N LEU A 74 7.21 -3.77 -6.04
CA LEU A 74 6.20 -3.42 -5.05
C LEU A 74 6.89 -2.93 -3.78
N TYR A 75 6.46 -1.77 -3.29
CA TYR A 75 7.06 -1.12 -2.14
C TYR A 75 6.04 -0.90 -1.05
N VAL A 76 6.46 -1.05 0.20
CA VAL A 76 5.75 -0.45 1.32
C VAL A 76 6.55 0.77 1.72
N MET A 77 6.02 1.94 1.40
CA MET A 77 6.68 3.21 1.66
C MET A 77 6.20 3.81 2.96
N GLN A 78 7.10 4.40 3.70
CA GLN A 78 6.75 5.24 4.84
C GLN A 78 7.12 6.68 4.50
N LEU A 79 6.20 7.59 4.76
CA LEU A 79 6.33 8.99 4.37
C LEU A 79 6.29 9.89 5.60
N ASP A 80 7.19 10.85 5.66
CA ASP A 80 7.15 11.95 6.61
C ASP A 80 6.65 13.18 5.86
N CYS A 81 5.35 13.44 5.96
CA CYS A 81 4.73 14.53 5.20
C CYS A 81 5.23 15.90 5.63
N ALA A 82 5.56 16.07 6.91
CA ALA A 82 6.04 17.35 7.42
C ALA A 82 7.40 17.73 6.85
N GLN A 83 8.27 16.74 6.65
CA GLN A 83 9.62 16.96 6.14
C GLN A 83 9.79 16.57 4.69
N GLU A 84 8.73 16.02 4.06
CA GLU A 84 8.76 15.55 2.68
C GLU A 84 9.85 14.52 2.44
N LEU A 85 9.97 13.57 3.38
CA LEU A 85 10.92 12.47 3.30
C LEU A 85 10.19 11.15 3.12
N TYR A 86 10.90 10.17 2.58
CA TYR A 86 10.37 8.82 2.44
C TYR A 86 11.44 7.79 2.74
N ARG A 87 10.99 6.58 2.99
CA ARG A 87 11.83 5.39 3.03
C ARG A 87 11.00 4.17 2.67
N ASP A 88 11.66 3.19 2.07
CA ASP A 88 11.01 1.94 1.69
C ASP A 88 11.18 0.94 2.83
N LYS A 89 10.09 0.61 3.50
CA LYS A 89 10.09 -0.35 4.59
C LYS A 89 10.16 -1.78 4.10
N GLN A 90 9.61 -2.03 2.91
CA GLN A 90 9.67 -3.33 2.24
C GLN A 90 9.82 -3.11 0.75
N VAL A 91 10.55 -3.99 0.11
CA VAL A 91 10.67 -4.04 -1.35
C VAL A 91 10.37 -5.48 -1.78
N ASN A 92 9.33 -5.65 -2.60
CA ASN A 92 8.88 -6.96 -3.08
C ASN A 92 8.65 -7.96 -1.92
N GLY A 93 8.07 -7.47 -0.83
CA GLY A 93 7.76 -8.28 0.34
C GLY A 93 8.91 -8.52 1.31
N LEU A 94 10.12 -8.05 0.98
CA LEU A 94 11.28 -8.22 1.84
C LEU A 94 11.48 -7.00 2.72
N PRO A 95 11.48 -7.17 4.06
CA PRO A 95 11.66 -6.04 4.96
C PRO A 95 13.03 -5.40 4.83
N ARG A 96 13.09 -4.08 5.03
CA ARG A 96 14.31 -3.32 5.06
C ARG A 96 14.45 -2.65 6.42
N PHE A 97 15.08 -3.31 7.34
CA PHE A 97 15.14 -2.86 8.74
C PHE A 97 16.00 -1.62 8.95
N ARG A 98 16.90 -1.32 8.01
CA ARG A 98 17.81 -0.18 8.12
C ARG A 98 17.53 0.88 7.08
N ALA A 99 16.32 0.92 6.56
CA ALA A 99 15.96 1.93 5.58
C ALA A 99 16.09 3.32 6.19
N GLN A 100 16.83 4.20 5.53
CA GLN A 100 17.05 5.56 6.00
C GLN A 100 16.09 6.53 5.31
N TRP A 101 15.71 7.56 6.03
CA TRP A 101 14.92 8.63 5.45
C TRP A 101 15.71 9.35 4.37
N GLN A 102 15.06 9.64 3.27
CA GLN A 102 15.69 10.33 2.14
C GLN A 102 14.69 11.26 1.47
N PRO A 103 15.18 12.38 0.91
CA PRO A 103 14.32 13.26 0.12
C PRO A 103 14.05 12.63 -1.25
N ALA A 104 12.93 13.01 -1.86
CA ALA A 104 12.62 12.57 -3.23
C ALA A 104 13.62 13.12 -4.26
N GLY A 105 14.21 14.27 -3.97
CA GLY A 105 15.18 14.88 -4.88
C GLY A 105 14.58 15.16 -6.24
N ASP A 106 15.26 14.71 -7.29
CA ASP A 106 14.80 14.89 -8.68
C ASP A 106 13.86 13.78 -9.14
N ASP A 107 13.50 12.86 -8.25
CA ASP A 107 12.58 11.77 -8.61
C ASP A 107 11.14 12.30 -8.64
N GLY A 108 10.67 12.63 -9.84
CA GLY A 108 9.32 13.17 -10.02
C GLY A 108 8.22 12.20 -9.66
N LEU A 109 8.45 10.89 -9.79
CA LEU A 109 7.47 9.88 -9.41
C LEU A 109 7.30 9.85 -7.89
N ILE A 110 8.40 9.80 -7.15
CA ILE A 110 8.36 9.80 -5.68
C ILE A 110 7.77 11.11 -5.15
N THR A 111 8.15 12.25 -5.73
CA THR A 111 7.57 13.55 -5.36
C THR A 111 6.05 13.53 -5.51
N SER A 112 5.56 13.01 -6.63
CA SER A 112 4.11 12.94 -6.88
C SER A 112 3.41 12.01 -5.90
N VAL A 113 4.03 10.88 -5.53
CA VAL A 113 3.46 9.98 -4.54
C VAL A 113 3.37 10.66 -3.18
N ILE A 114 4.44 11.35 -2.75
CA ILE A 114 4.43 12.07 -1.47
C ILE A 114 3.31 13.10 -1.45
N GLU A 115 3.21 13.91 -2.50
CA GLU A 115 2.17 14.94 -2.58
C GLU A 115 0.77 14.33 -2.51
N ALA A 116 0.53 13.28 -3.29
CA ALA A 116 -0.79 12.67 -3.37
C ALA A 116 -1.17 11.98 -2.05
N VAL A 117 -0.27 11.19 -1.48
CA VAL A 117 -0.53 10.45 -0.25
C VAL A 117 -0.70 11.40 0.93
N CYS A 118 0.13 12.43 1.01
CA CYS A 118 0.06 13.40 2.10
C CYS A 118 -1.18 14.29 2.03
N ALA A 119 -1.76 14.44 0.86
CA ALA A 119 -3.01 15.17 0.67
C ALA A 119 -4.26 14.30 0.89
N GLU A 120 -4.10 12.98 0.94
CA GLU A 120 -5.25 12.08 1.05
C GLU A 120 -5.90 12.21 2.43
N PRO A 121 -7.23 12.42 2.50
CA PRO A 121 -7.91 12.42 3.77
C PRO A 121 -7.81 11.04 4.42
N LEU A 122 -7.48 11.02 5.72
CA LEU A 122 -7.44 9.77 6.46
C LEU A 122 -8.86 9.46 6.94
N SER A 123 -9.32 8.27 6.61
CA SER A 123 -10.57 7.80 7.19
C SER A 123 -10.30 7.44 8.64
N SER A 124 -10.99 8.08 9.52
CA SER A 124 -10.95 7.75 10.94
C SER A 124 -11.69 6.44 11.23
#